data_ba836400f873ad55ac07af50a488e0e0
#
_entry.id   ba836400f873ad55ac07af50a488e0e0
#
_cell.length_a   1.000
_cell.length_b   1.000
_cell.length_c   1.000
_cell.angle_alpha   90.00
_cell.angle_beta   90.00
_cell.angle_gamma   90.00
#
_symmetry.space_group_name_H-M   'P 1'
#
loop_
_entity.id
_entity.type
_entity.pdbx_description
1 polymer ?
#
loop_
_entity_poly.entity_id
_entity_poly.type
_entity_poly.pdbx_seq_one_letter_code
_entity_poly.pdbx_strand_id
1 'polypeptide(L)'
;SISNYKELRDIPSLSSTSNLSSSFAIGLISSKQAINQVYSSSDGTGTGQFAWVNEIIWREFYKYITYHYPHVSKGKSFNPKYDLISWREDEDSFIKWCEGKTGIPIVDAAMRQLNQTKWMHNRLRMITAMFLSKNLLIDWRKGERYFMENLIAVSYTHLRAHETDT
;
A
#
# COMPACT_ATOMS: atom_id res chain seq x y z
N SER A 1 1.69 -9.14 19.44
CA SER A 1 3.11 -9.54 19.55
C SER A 1 3.73 -9.67 18.17
N ILE A 2 4.97 -9.23 17.99
CA ILE A 2 5.72 -9.36 16.72
C ILE A 2 5.93 -10.83 16.33
N SER A 3 5.93 -11.75 17.30
CA SER A 3 6.12 -13.19 17.08
C SER A 3 5.10 -13.78 16.08
N ASN A 4 3.85 -13.34 16.15
CA ASN A 4 2.77 -13.84 15.29
C ASN A 4 2.57 -12.98 14.02
N TYR A 5 3.44 -12.01 13.79
CA TYR A 5 3.28 -11.07 12.68
C TYR A 5 3.17 -11.76 11.32
N LYS A 6 4.03 -12.77 11.07
CA LYS A 6 4.04 -13.49 9.79
C LYS A 6 2.70 -14.14 9.46
N GLU A 7 2.01 -14.66 10.45
CA GLU A 7 0.74 -15.40 10.27
C GLU A 7 -0.47 -14.47 10.21
N LEU A 8 -0.42 -13.37 10.97
CA LEU A 8 -1.59 -12.50 11.16
C LEU A 8 -1.59 -11.25 10.28
N ARG A 9 -0.43 -10.88 9.70
CA ARG A 9 -0.26 -9.63 8.94
C ARG A 9 -1.20 -9.48 7.74
N ASP A 10 -1.66 -10.58 7.18
CA ASP A 10 -2.49 -10.59 5.98
C ASP A 10 -4.00 -10.64 6.27
N ILE A 11 -4.39 -10.62 7.54
CA ILE A 11 -5.79 -10.66 7.98
C ILE A 11 -6.25 -9.24 8.34
N PRO A 12 -7.00 -8.54 7.45
CA PRO A 12 -7.36 -7.13 7.64
C PRO A 12 -8.27 -6.85 8.85
N SER A 13 -9.03 -7.86 9.31
CA SER A 13 -9.92 -7.73 10.47
C SER A 13 -9.20 -7.72 11.82
N LEU A 14 -7.91 -8.07 11.83
CA LEU A 14 -7.11 -8.13 13.05
C LEU A 14 -6.21 -6.90 13.18
N SER A 15 -6.07 -6.39 14.40
CA SER A 15 -5.07 -5.35 14.71
C SER A 15 -3.68 -5.98 14.87
N SER A 16 -3.13 -6.52 13.79
CA SER A 16 -1.90 -7.32 13.76
C SER A 16 -0.70 -6.59 13.14
N THR A 17 -0.88 -5.35 12.67
CA THR A 17 0.18 -4.52 12.11
C THR A 17 0.68 -3.48 13.11
N SER A 18 1.91 -2.98 12.93
CA SER A 18 2.53 -2.02 13.84
C SER A 18 1.94 -0.61 13.77
N ASN A 19 1.20 -0.28 12.71
CA ASN A 19 0.69 1.06 12.40
C ASN A 19 1.76 2.18 12.36
N LEU A 20 3.04 1.82 12.20
CA LEU A 20 4.16 2.76 12.20
C LEU A 20 4.37 3.49 10.86
N SER A 21 3.53 3.24 9.86
CA SER A 21 3.69 3.82 8.52
C SER A 21 3.70 5.35 8.53
N SER A 22 2.84 5.99 9.33
CA SER A 22 2.81 7.44 9.51
C SER A 22 4.09 7.96 10.18
N SER A 23 4.56 7.29 11.23
CA SER A 23 5.79 7.64 11.93
C SER A 23 7.02 7.54 11.02
N PHE A 24 7.08 6.54 10.16
CA PHE A 24 8.11 6.42 9.14
C PHE A 24 8.00 7.49 8.05
N ALA A 25 6.78 7.87 7.65
CA ALA A 25 6.56 8.84 6.59
C ALA A 25 7.06 10.24 6.97
N ILE A 26 6.83 10.66 8.22
CA ILE A 26 7.25 11.98 8.74
C ILE A 26 8.64 11.95 9.39
N GLY A 27 9.34 10.80 9.36
CA GLY A 27 10.70 10.68 9.89
C GLY A 27 10.81 10.63 11.42
N LEU A 28 9.72 10.39 12.14
CA LEU A 28 9.72 10.24 13.60
C LEU A 28 10.54 9.03 14.05
N ILE A 29 10.57 7.98 13.25
CA ILE A 29 11.34 6.75 13.46
C ILE A 29 12.11 6.44 12.19
N SER A 30 13.41 6.22 12.30
CA SER A 30 14.21 5.73 11.18
C SER A 30 14.13 4.20 11.06
N SER A 31 14.33 3.68 9.84
CA SER A 31 14.40 2.24 9.59
C SER A 31 15.45 1.56 10.48
N LYS A 32 16.60 2.22 10.69
CA LYS A 32 17.68 1.72 11.55
C LYS A 32 17.25 1.60 13.00
N GLN A 33 16.58 2.62 13.55
CA GLN A 33 16.08 2.59 14.94
C GLN A 33 15.05 1.46 15.12
N ALA A 34 14.12 1.31 14.18
CA ALA A 34 13.10 0.28 14.23
C ALA A 34 13.69 -1.13 14.18
N ILE A 35 14.66 -1.38 13.32
CA ILE A 35 15.36 -2.67 13.21
C ILE A 35 16.15 -2.96 14.48
N ASN A 36 16.91 -1.98 14.98
CA ASN A 36 17.66 -2.13 16.24
C ASN A 36 16.74 -2.49 17.40
N GLN A 37 15.57 -1.84 17.51
CA GLN A 37 14.60 -2.14 18.56
C GLN A 37 14.08 -3.58 18.50
N VAL A 38 13.83 -4.10 17.30
CA VAL A 38 13.39 -5.49 17.12
C VAL A 38 14.46 -6.48 17.60
N TYR A 39 15.72 -6.24 17.22
CA TYR A 39 16.82 -7.13 17.64
C TYR A 39 17.20 -6.99 19.13
N SER A 40 17.00 -5.82 19.73
CA SER A 40 17.30 -5.61 21.16
C SER A 40 16.21 -6.16 22.09
N SER A 41 14.97 -6.25 21.63
CA SER A 41 13.81 -6.63 22.46
C SER A 41 13.44 -8.11 22.38
N SER A 42 14.12 -8.89 21.55
CA SER A 42 13.85 -10.33 21.37
C SER A 42 15.14 -11.04 20.99
N ASP A 43 15.17 -12.37 21.14
CA ASP A 43 16.31 -13.20 20.70
C ASP A 43 16.60 -13.11 19.18
N GLY A 44 15.97 -12.20 18.49
CA GLY A 44 16.25 -11.78 17.11
C GLY A 44 15.99 -12.82 16.01
N THR A 45 15.56 -14.03 16.38
CA THR A 45 15.55 -15.20 15.49
C THR A 45 14.16 -15.70 15.12
N GLY A 46 13.09 -15.05 15.61
CA GLY A 46 11.72 -15.48 15.35
C GLY A 46 11.27 -15.18 13.90
N THR A 47 10.46 -16.06 13.34
CA THR A 47 9.92 -15.92 11.96
C THR A 47 9.09 -14.64 11.79
N GLY A 48 8.39 -14.20 12.83
CA GLY A 48 7.60 -12.96 12.83
C GLY A 48 8.49 -11.71 12.78
N GLN A 49 9.59 -11.69 13.56
CA GLN A 49 10.57 -10.60 13.54
C GLN A 49 11.21 -10.47 12.15
N PHE A 50 11.66 -11.59 11.60
CA PHE A 50 12.25 -11.60 10.26
C PHE A 50 11.25 -11.10 9.21
N ALA A 51 10.00 -11.55 9.25
CA ALA A 51 8.97 -11.10 8.34
C ALA A 51 8.72 -9.57 8.48
N TRP A 52 8.72 -9.05 9.70
CA TRP A 52 8.52 -7.62 9.93
C TRP A 52 9.72 -6.78 9.45
N VAL A 53 10.95 -7.21 9.71
CA VAL A 53 12.18 -6.56 9.22
C VAL A 53 12.19 -6.56 7.70
N ASN A 54 11.74 -7.64 7.06
CA ASN A 54 11.63 -7.72 5.61
C ASN A 54 10.71 -6.63 5.02
N GLU A 55 9.64 -6.24 5.71
CA GLU A 55 8.79 -5.11 5.27
C GLU A 55 9.54 -3.76 5.29
N ILE A 56 10.48 -3.58 6.24
CA ILE A 56 11.35 -2.40 6.24
C ILE A 56 12.33 -2.44 5.05
N ILE A 57 12.85 -3.61 4.72
CA ILE A 57 13.72 -3.79 3.54
C ILE A 57 12.93 -3.48 2.27
N TRP A 58 11.71 -3.97 2.11
CA TRP A 58 10.85 -3.64 0.98
C TRP A 58 10.59 -2.13 0.87
N ARG A 59 10.35 -1.47 1.98
CA ARG A 59 10.18 -0.01 2.00
C ARG A 59 11.42 0.71 1.44
N GLU A 60 12.62 0.34 1.86
CA GLU A 60 13.86 0.94 1.35
C GLU A 60 14.11 0.56 -0.12
N PHE A 61 13.80 -0.67 -0.52
CA PHE A 61 13.88 -1.11 -1.91
C PHE A 61 13.00 -0.23 -2.83
N TYR A 62 11.75 0.04 -2.46
CA TYR A 62 10.89 0.89 -3.29
C TYR A 62 11.36 2.35 -3.35
N LYS A 63 11.94 2.89 -2.28
CA LYS A 63 12.60 4.20 -2.34
C LYS A 63 13.76 4.19 -3.33
N TYR A 64 14.54 3.12 -3.35
CA TYR A 64 15.64 2.94 -4.27
C TYR A 64 15.13 2.88 -5.72
N ILE A 65 14.05 2.16 -5.98
CA ILE A 65 13.38 2.14 -7.28
C ILE A 65 12.97 3.56 -7.70
N THR A 66 12.31 4.31 -6.82
CA THR A 66 11.87 5.67 -7.13
C THR A 66 13.05 6.61 -7.41
N TYR A 67 14.15 6.42 -6.72
CA TYR A 67 15.39 7.19 -6.95
C TYR A 67 15.99 6.92 -8.33
N HIS A 68 16.08 5.65 -8.74
CA HIS A 68 16.66 5.26 -10.04
C HIS A 68 15.69 5.44 -11.21
N TYR A 69 14.40 5.39 -10.95
CA TYR A 69 13.34 5.54 -11.96
C TYR A 69 12.38 6.68 -11.63
N PRO A 70 12.87 7.95 -11.63
CA PRO A 70 12.08 9.09 -11.15
C PRO A 70 10.83 9.37 -12.00
N HIS A 71 10.76 8.86 -13.24
CA HIS A 71 9.56 8.96 -14.07
C HIS A 71 8.35 8.28 -13.43
N VAL A 72 8.58 7.26 -12.61
CA VAL A 72 7.54 6.54 -11.88
C VAL A 72 6.80 7.48 -10.92
N SER A 73 7.49 8.37 -10.22
CA SER A 73 6.82 9.37 -9.34
C SER A 73 6.06 10.48 -10.08
N LYS A 74 6.19 10.53 -11.42
CA LYS A 74 5.55 11.54 -12.29
C LYS A 74 4.35 11.01 -13.07
N GLY A 75 3.68 9.99 -12.60
CA GLY A 75 2.51 9.41 -13.26
C GLY A 75 2.82 8.56 -14.50
N LYS A 76 4.07 8.13 -14.68
CA LYS A 76 4.47 7.20 -15.76
C LYS A 76 4.58 5.78 -15.23
N SER A 77 4.21 4.81 -16.04
CA SER A 77 4.36 3.39 -15.71
C SER A 77 5.84 3.01 -15.61
N PHE A 78 6.16 2.04 -14.74
CA PHE A 78 7.51 1.49 -14.66
C PHE A 78 7.96 0.91 -16.02
N ASN A 79 7.07 0.15 -16.68
CA ASN A 79 7.26 -0.27 -18.05
C ASN A 79 6.47 0.67 -18.98
N PRO A 80 7.13 1.42 -19.90
CA PRO A 80 6.48 2.40 -20.76
C PRO A 80 5.36 1.81 -21.66
N LYS A 81 5.38 0.50 -21.91
CA LYS A 81 4.31 -0.16 -22.69
C LYS A 81 2.93 -0.02 -22.04
N TYR A 82 2.87 0.05 -20.72
CA TYR A 82 1.61 0.19 -20.00
C TYR A 82 1.03 1.62 -20.05
N ASP A 83 1.82 2.61 -20.47
CA ASP A 83 1.30 3.96 -20.72
C ASP A 83 0.42 4.03 -21.98
N LEU A 84 0.47 2.99 -22.84
CA LEU A 84 -0.31 2.89 -24.06
C LEU A 84 -1.69 2.21 -23.88
N ILE A 85 -1.99 1.77 -22.66
CA ILE A 85 -3.28 1.13 -22.37
C ILE A 85 -4.39 2.16 -22.50
N SER A 86 -5.41 1.81 -23.31
CA SER A 86 -6.66 2.58 -23.38
C SER A 86 -7.54 2.21 -22.18
N TRP A 87 -7.71 3.15 -21.28
CA TRP A 87 -8.55 2.99 -20.10
C TRP A 87 -9.99 3.33 -20.41
N ARG A 88 -10.91 2.69 -19.68
CA ARG A 88 -12.33 3.02 -19.73
C ARG A 88 -12.58 4.36 -19.02
N GLU A 89 -13.31 5.25 -19.69
CA GLU A 89 -13.79 6.49 -19.09
C GLU A 89 -15.20 6.25 -18.50
N ASP A 90 -15.26 5.91 -17.23
CA ASP A 90 -16.48 5.65 -16.47
C ASP A 90 -16.42 6.35 -15.13
N GLU A 91 -16.82 7.60 -15.13
CA GLU A 91 -16.77 8.46 -13.95
C GLU A 91 -17.75 7.99 -12.86
N ASP A 92 -18.92 7.46 -13.24
CA ASP A 92 -19.91 6.93 -12.28
C ASP A 92 -19.35 5.73 -11.50
N SER A 93 -18.70 4.79 -12.19
CA SER A 93 -18.05 3.66 -11.55
C SER A 93 -16.87 4.10 -10.68
N PHE A 94 -16.11 5.13 -11.09
CA PHE A 94 -15.02 5.68 -10.29
C PHE A 94 -15.54 6.32 -8.99
N ILE A 95 -16.61 7.11 -9.06
CA ILE A 95 -17.24 7.73 -7.88
C ILE A 95 -17.75 6.65 -6.92
N LYS A 96 -18.42 5.61 -7.44
CA LYS A 96 -18.89 4.48 -6.62
C LYS A 96 -17.72 3.75 -5.93
N TRP A 97 -16.59 3.60 -6.62
CA TRP A 97 -15.38 3.05 -6.02
C TRP A 97 -14.85 3.95 -4.91
N CYS A 98 -14.72 5.24 -5.13
CA CYS A 98 -14.30 6.21 -4.12
C CYS A 98 -15.20 6.19 -2.87
N GLU A 99 -16.51 6.08 -3.05
CA GLU A 99 -17.49 6.09 -1.96
C GLU A 99 -17.66 4.72 -1.26
N GLY A 100 -17.06 3.65 -1.79
CA GLY A 100 -17.27 2.29 -1.29
C GLY A 100 -18.71 1.79 -1.52
N LYS A 101 -19.19 1.97 -2.74
CA LYS A 101 -20.53 1.60 -3.23
C LYS A 101 -20.47 0.78 -4.51
N THR A 102 -19.44 -0.02 -4.67
CA THR A 102 -19.24 -0.86 -5.88
C THR A 102 -20.14 -2.09 -5.90
N GLY A 103 -20.68 -2.48 -4.75
CA GLY A 103 -21.42 -3.73 -4.57
C GLY A 103 -20.53 -4.92 -4.22
N ILE A 104 -19.21 -4.75 -4.18
CA ILE A 104 -18.25 -5.78 -3.78
C ILE A 104 -17.87 -5.55 -2.31
N PRO A 105 -18.33 -6.41 -1.37
CA PRO A 105 -18.26 -6.14 0.07
C PRO A 105 -16.86 -5.78 0.58
N ILE A 106 -15.82 -6.50 0.14
CA ILE A 106 -14.44 -6.28 0.60
C ILE A 106 -13.88 -4.94 0.09
N VAL A 107 -14.19 -4.56 -1.16
CA VAL A 107 -13.79 -3.29 -1.76
C VAL A 107 -14.50 -2.15 -1.04
N ASP A 108 -15.80 -2.27 -0.86
CA ASP A 108 -16.64 -1.24 -0.24
C ASP A 108 -16.25 -1.01 1.23
N ALA A 109 -16.02 -2.07 1.98
CA ALA A 109 -15.57 -1.97 3.36
C ALA A 109 -14.19 -1.27 3.46
N ALA A 110 -13.27 -1.62 2.57
CA ALA A 110 -11.93 -1.04 2.52
C ALA A 110 -11.96 0.46 2.18
N MET A 111 -12.74 0.85 1.18
CA MET A 111 -12.86 2.26 0.78
C MET A 111 -13.55 3.10 1.85
N ARG A 112 -14.60 2.56 2.52
CA ARG A 112 -15.23 3.23 3.66
C ARG A 112 -14.26 3.38 4.84
N GLN A 113 -13.46 2.36 5.15
CA GLN A 113 -12.41 2.46 6.17
C GLN A 113 -11.44 3.60 5.84
N LEU A 114 -10.94 3.66 4.58
CA LEU A 114 -10.07 4.75 4.14
C LEU A 114 -10.72 6.11 4.36
N ASN A 115 -11.96 6.28 3.91
CA ASN A 115 -12.66 7.56 3.99
C ASN A 115 -12.88 8.04 5.43
N GLN A 116 -13.15 7.11 6.34
CA GLN A 116 -13.43 7.40 7.74
C GLN A 116 -12.16 7.59 8.58
N THR A 117 -11.16 6.74 8.37
CA THR A 117 -9.99 6.65 9.27
C THR A 117 -8.70 7.21 8.66
N LYS A 118 -8.71 7.50 7.35
CA LYS A 118 -7.51 7.89 6.59
C LYS A 118 -6.39 6.86 6.64
N TRP A 119 -6.76 5.63 6.97
CA TRP A 119 -5.88 4.46 7.01
C TRP A 119 -6.55 3.28 6.33
N MET A 120 -5.76 2.45 5.68
CA MET A 120 -6.22 1.21 5.06
C MET A 120 -5.13 0.14 5.18
N HIS A 121 -5.53 -1.07 5.54
CA HIS A 121 -4.64 -2.23 5.58
C HIS A 121 -4.01 -2.47 4.21
N ASN A 122 -2.70 -2.84 4.18
CA ASN A 122 -1.97 -3.01 2.91
C ASN A 122 -2.66 -3.99 1.95
N ARG A 123 -3.11 -5.15 2.44
CA ARG A 123 -3.81 -6.13 1.60
C ARG A 123 -5.08 -5.58 0.97
N LEU A 124 -5.81 -4.73 1.68
CA LEU A 124 -7.01 -4.07 1.16
C LEU A 124 -6.66 -3.01 0.11
N ARG A 125 -5.55 -2.29 0.25
CA ARG A 125 -5.07 -1.37 -0.80
C ARG A 125 -4.79 -2.10 -2.11
N MET A 126 -4.13 -3.26 -2.02
CA MET A 126 -3.89 -4.10 -3.21
C MET A 126 -5.20 -4.50 -3.88
N ILE A 127 -6.14 -5.05 -3.10
CA ILE A 127 -7.43 -5.52 -3.62
C ILE A 127 -8.20 -4.37 -4.28
N THR A 128 -8.31 -3.22 -3.62
CA THR A 128 -9.07 -2.07 -4.15
C THR A 128 -8.42 -1.45 -5.38
N ALA A 129 -7.09 -1.34 -5.42
CA ALA A 129 -6.36 -0.84 -6.58
C ALA A 129 -6.47 -1.79 -7.78
N MET A 130 -6.32 -3.11 -7.55
CA MET A 130 -6.50 -4.11 -8.60
C MET A 130 -7.94 -4.14 -9.12
N PHE A 131 -8.93 -4.00 -8.24
CA PHE A 131 -10.33 -3.92 -8.64
C PHE A 131 -10.59 -2.73 -9.57
N LEU A 132 -10.06 -1.54 -9.23
CA LEU A 132 -10.18 -0.36 -10.07
C LEU A 132 -9.59 -0.59 -11.47
N SER A 133 -8.34 -1.06 -11.52
CA SER A 133 -7.60 -1.15 -12.78
C SER A 133 -7.94 -2.39 -13.61
N LYS A 134 -8.18 -3.55 -12.98
CA LYS A 134 -8.39 -4.83 -13.70
C LYS A 134 -9.87 -5.19 -13.89
N ASN A 135 -10.75 -4.80 -12.99
CA ASN A 135 -12.17 -5.13 -13.10
C ASN A 135 -12.99 -3.97 -13.68
N LEU A 136 -12.74 -2.75 -13.21
CA LEU A 136 -13.40 -1.57 -13.77
C LEU A 136 -12.70 -1.02 -15.03
N LEU A 137 -11.45 -1.39 -15.28
CA LEU A 137 -10.61 -0.91 -16.38
C LEU A 137 -10.43 0.62 -16.35
N ILE A 138 -10.46 1.21 -15.18
CA ILE A 138 -10.25 2.64 -14.96
C ILE A 138 -8.77 2.91 -14.71
N ASP A 139 -8.27 4.04 -15.23
CA ASP A 139 -6.87 4.42 -15.12
C ASP A 139 -6.41 4.40 -13.66
N TRP A 140 -5.39 3.60 -13.37
CA TRP A 140 -4.79 3.47 -12.05
C TRP A 140 -4.31 4.82 -11.48
N ARG A 141 -3.97 5.80 -12.33
CA ARG A 141 -3.55 7.15 -11.90
C ARG A 141 -4.64 7.90 -11.16
N LYS A 142 -5.92 7.67 -11.52
CA LYS A 142 -7.07 8.20 -10.77
C LYS A 142 -7.11 7.61 -9.36
N GLY A 143 -6.91 6.30 -9.23
CA GLY A 143 -6.87 5.61 -7.94
C GLY A 143 -5.67 6.02 -7.08
N GLU A 144 -4.49 6.13 -7.69
CA GLU A 144 -3.29 6.62 -7.00
C GLU A 144 -3.52 8.02 -6.40
N ARG A 145 -4.05 8.94 -7.19
CA ARG A 145 -4.36 10.29 -6.72
C ARG A 145 -5.33 10.28 -5.54
N TYR A 146 -6.38 9.48 -5.65
CA TYR A 146 -7.36 9.34 -4.56
C TYR A 146 -6.72 8.82 -3.27
N PHE A 147 -5.85 7.82 -3.36
CA PHE A 147 -5.09 7.32 -2.21
C PHE A 147 -4.13 8.37 -1.64
N MET A 148 -3.43 9.11 -2.49
CA MET A 148 -2.52 10.18 -2.08
C MET A 148 -3.23 11.27 -1.28
N GLU A 149 -4.45 11.62 -1.67
CA GLU A 149 -5.25 12.66 -1.01
C GLU A 149 -5.89 12.18 0.30
N ASN A 150 -6.11 10.86 0.45
CA ASN A 150 -6.90 10.32 1.56
C ASN A 150 -6.10 9.53 2.59
N LEU A 151 -4.88 9.05 2.32
CA LEU A 151 -4.07 8.31 3.28
C LEU A 151 -3.16 9.25 4.08
N ILE A 152 -3.12 9.11 5.42
CA ILE A 152 -2.22 9.87 6.30
C ILE A 152 -0.75 9.54 6.05
N ALA A 153 -0.46 8.31 5.68
CA ALA A 153 0.90 7.82 5.48
C ALA A 153 1.08 7.35 4.04
N VAL A 154 1.19 8.28 3.11
CA VAL A 154 1.52 7.94 1.74
C VAL A 154 3.01 8.14 1.51
N SER A 155 3.68 7.05 1.21
CA SER A 155 4.94 7.09 0.49
C SER A 155 4.62 6.70 -0.96
N TYR A 156 5.11 7.44 -1.93
CA TYR A 156 5.05 7.09 -3.37
C TYR A 156 5.49 5.65 -3.65
N THR A 157 6.24 5.07 -2.74
CA THR A 157 6.79 3.73 -2.82
C THR A 157 5.77 2.62 -2.62
N HIS A 158 4.65 2.86 -1.91
CA HIS A 158 3.68 1.80 -1.58
C HIS A 158 2.57 1.60 -2.60
N LEU A 159 2.26 2.61 -3.41
CA LEU A 159 1.13 2.53 -4.35
C LEU A 159 1.48 1.82 -5.65
N ARG A 160 2.76 1.75 -6.00
CA ARG A 160 3.23 1.21 -7.29
C ARG A 160 3.84 -0.18 -7.24
N ALA A 161 3.95 -0.77 -6.06
CA ALA A 161 4.38 -2.15 -5.89
C ALA A 161 3.50 -3.15 -6.64
N HIS A 162 2.30 -2.74 -7.04
CA HIS A 162 1.30 -3.60 -7.66
C HIS A 162 1.36 -3.61 -9.20
N GLU A 163 2.15 -2.74 -9.82
CA GLU A 163 2.36 -2.77 -11.27
C GLU A 163 3.38 -3.85 -11.69
N THR A 164 4.19 -4.35 -10.75
CA THR A 164 5.26 -5.30 -11.04
C THR A 164 4.87 -6.77 -10.93
N ASP A 165 3.67 -7.06 -10.41
CA ASP A 165 3.19 -8.44 -10.17
C ASP A 165 2.26 -8.95 -11.30
N THR A 166 2.57 -8.62 -12.56
CA THR A 166 1.89 -9.19 -13.74
C THR A 166 2.86 -9.82 -14.71
#